data_70766a9f547f569f8041e6db98908495
#
_entry.id   70766a9f547f569f8041e6db98908495
#
_cell.length_a   1.000
_cell.length_b   1.000
_cell.length_c   1.000
_cell.angle_alpha   90.00
_cell.angle_beta   90.00
_cell.angle_gamma   90.00
#
_symmetry.space_group_name_H-M   'P 1'
#
loop_
_entity.id
_entity.type
_entity.pdbx_description
1 polymer ?
#
loop_
_entity_poly.entity_id
_entity_poly.type
_entity_poly.pdbx_seq_one_letter_code
_entity_poly.pdbx_strand_id
1 'polypeptide(L)'
;KPKGGRYVMEQPVVYEVQKYEAIRDTLQPVYSVTSGVTNNLIVKTIKETLSHDTLLSDYLPKDIRSRYGFCEYNYAMKQIHFPDDFDALVEARRRLVFDEFFLFIMGMRYQNKKQQKDKNEFEFTDDAFIDGLIEKLPYELTGAQKKTIDEIKQDIKSPYVMQRLIQGDVGSGKTIVAFLLMAWASKCGYQSAIMAPTEVLANQHYETFCSLVGQFGLDSPVVLLTGSMTAKQKREAYARLENEKNALIIGTHALIQEKADFSNLSLV
;
A
#
# COMPACT_ATOMS: atom_id res chain seq x y z
N LYS A 1 30.27 23.66 18.01
CA LYS A 1 29.12 24.43 17.45
C LYS A 1 29.47 25.93 17.53
N PRO A 2 29.16 26.76 16.52
CA PRO A 2 29.33 28.20 16.61
C PRO A 2 28.27 28.78 17.57
N LYS A 3 28.72 29.54 18.57
CA LYS A 3 27.86 30.23 19.54
C LYS A 3 28.45 31.63 19.79
N GLY A 4 27.75 32.69 19.40
CA GLY A 4 28.17 34.07 19.61
C GLY A 4 29.52 34.43 18.97
N GLY A 5 29.88 33.93 17.81
CA GLY A 5 31.17 34.20 17.12
C GLY A 5 32.36 33.38 17.66
N ARG A 6 32.14 32.46 18.59
CA ARG A 6 33.17 31.55 19.13
C ARG A 6 32.77 30.09 18.89
N TYR A 7 33.76 29.21 18.67
CA TYR A 7 33.53 27.77 18.64
C TYR A 7 33.50 27.23 20.08
N VAL A 8 32.38 26.58 20.43
CA VAL A 8 32.21 25.97 21.76
C VAL A 8 32.13 24.46 21.58
N MET A 9 32.90 23.72 22.40
CA MET A 9 32.75 22.28 22.53
C MET A 9 31.67 21.97 23.60
N GLU A 10 30.64 21.25 23.23
CA GLU A 10 29.63 20.75 24.17
C GLU A 10 29.92 19.29 24.46
N GLN A 11 30.18 18.94 25.72
CA GLN A 11 30.48 17.59 26.19
C GLN A 11 31.60 16.88 25.37
N PRO A 12 32.82 17.43 25.32
CA PRO A 12 33.91 16.84 24.56
C PRO A 12 34.31 15.48 25.16
N VAL A 13 34.49 14.48 24.30
CA VAL A 13 35.09 13.21 24.69
C VAL A 13 36.62 13.36 24.57
N VAL A 14 37.34 13.14 25.67
CA VAL A 14 38.78 13.22 25.68
C VAL A 14 39.36 11.83 25.45
N TYR A 15 40.27 11.72 24.49
CA TYR A 15 40.99 10.48 24.19
C TYR A 15 42.49 10.66 24.49
N GLU A 16 43.12 9.59 24.91
CA GLU A 16 44.59 9.48 24.84
C GLU A 16 45.04 9.53 23.38
N VAL A 17 46.18 10.16 23.08
CA VAL A 17 46.69 10.37 21.72
C VAL A 17 46.73 9.06 20.94
N GLN A 18 47.29 8.00 21.53
CA GLN A 18 47.39 6.68 20.87
C GLN A 18 45.98 6.08 20.49
N LYS A 19 45.04 6.24 21.40
CA LYS A 19 43.65 5.77 21.13
C LYS A 19 42.98 6.61 20.07
N TYR A 20 43.21 7.91 20.04
CA TYR A 20 42.68 8.80 19.02
C TYR A 20 43.24 8.46 17.64
N GLU A 21 44.55 8.25 17.52
CA GLU A 21 45.18 7.86 16.25
C GLU A 21 44.63 6.53 15.71
N ALA A 22 44.35 5.57 16.58
CA ALA A 22 43.75 4.28 16.17
C ALA A 22 42.30 4.37 15.65
N ILE A 23 41.55 5.41 16.01
CA ILE A 23 40.13 5.55 15.63
C ILE A 23 39.87 6.69 14.64
N ARG A 24 40.87 7.57 14.42
CA ARG A 24 40.71 8.83 13.68
C ARG A 24 40.15 8.61 12.27
N ASP A 25 40.64 7.61 11.59
CA ASP A 25 40.31 7.31 10.19
C ASP A 25 39.35 6.09 10.04
N THR A 26 38.73 5.67 11.16
CA THR A 26 37.77 4.54 11.16
C THR A 26 36.36 5.00 11.45
N LEU A 27 35.39 4.29 10.87
CA LEU A 27 33.98 4.51 11.17
C LEU A 27 33.60 3.92 12.51
N GLN A 28 33.12 4.77 13.44
CA GLN A 28 32.76 4.36 14.79
C GLN A 28 31.24 4.19 14.90
N PRO A 29 30.74 3.05 15.42
CA PRO A 29 29.32 2.85 15.63
C PRO A 29 28.78 3.71 16.78
N VAL A 30 27.60 4.30 16.53
CA VAL A 30 26.83 5.07 17.52
C VAL A 30 25.46 4.43 17.67
N TYR A 31 25.18 3.89 18.85
CA TYR A 31 23.91 3.24 19.16
C TYR A 31 23.00 4.14 19.99
N SER A 32 21.70 3.98 19.81
CA SER A 32 20.72 4.58 20.72
C SER A 32 20.85 3.93 22.11
N VAL A 33 21.02 4.76 23.13
CA VAL A 33 21.22 4.30 24.50
C VAL A 33 20.04 4.69 25.39
N THR A 34 19.79 3.88 26.42
CA THR A 34 18.82 4.14 27.48
C THR A 34 19.53 4.36 28.82
N SER A 35 18.79 4.81 29.83
CA SER A 35 19.37 5.03 31.17
C SER A 35 20.05 3.76 31.67
N GLY A 36 21.30 3.91 32.14
CA GLY A 36 22.14 2.82 32.66
C GLY A 36 22.94 2.04 31.60
N VAL A 37 22.73 2.27 30.31
CA VAL A 37 23.45 1.60 29.20
C VAL A 37 24.27 2.63 28.43
N THR A 38 25.60 2.39 28.29
CA THR A 38 26.49 3.28 27.55
C THR A 38 26.78 2.73 26.14
N ASN A 39 27.07 3.62 25.19
CA ASN A 39 27.50 3.21 23.85
C ASN A 39 28.72 2.25 23.90
N ASN A 40 29.69 2.51 24.77
CA ASN A 40 30.87 1.66 24.92
C ASN A 40 30.53 0.24 25.39
N LEU A 41 29.53 0.08 26.26
CA LEU A 41 29.07 -1.23 26.70
C LEU A 41 28.45 -2.00 25.52
N ILE A 42 27.61 -1.34 24.75
CA ILE A 42 26.97 -1.96 23.53
C ILE A 42 28.08 -2.35 22.55
N VAL A 43 28.99 -1.45 22.22
CA VAL A 43 30.10 -1.72 21.29
C VAL A 43 30.93 -2.93 21.76
N LYS A 44 31.29 -3.00 23.06
CA LYS A 44 32.04 -4.13 23.59
C LYS A 44 31.27 -5.43 23.48
N THR A 45 29.99 -5.42 23.85
CA THR A 45 29.14 -6.62 23.78
C THR A 45 29.00 -7.12 22.36
N ILE A 46 28.74 -6.23 21.38
CA ILE A 46 28.63 -6.62 19.95
C ILE A 46 29.95 -7.17 19.43
N LYS A 47 31.09 -6.54 19.76
CA LYS A 47 32.42 -7.05 19.38
C LYS A 47 32.64 -8.47 19.89
N GLU A 48 32.32 -8.72 21.14
CA GLU A 48 32.42 -10.03 21.76
C GLU A 48 31.54 -11.05 21.06
N THR A 49 30.28 -10.71 20.84
CA THR A 49 29.31 -11.59 20.12
C THR A 49 29.79 -11.93 18.72
N LEU A 50 30.29 -10.96 17.96
CA LEU A 50 30.77 -11.15 16.59
C LEU A 50 32.13 -11.86 16.51
N SER A 51 32.86 -11.99 17.62
CA SER A 51 34.12 -12.76 17.67
C SER A 51 33.90 -14.27 17.72
N HIS A 52 32.70 -14.74 18.10
CA HIS A 52 32.36 -16.15 18.11
C HIS A 52 32.02 -16.64 16.72
N ASP A 53 32.64 -17.74 16.27
CA ASP A 53 32.45 -18.31 14.93
C ASP A 53 31.10 -19.03 14.72
N THR A 54 30.20 -18.98 15.72
CA THR A 54 28.86 -19.59 15.66
C THR A 54 27.78 -18.69 15.05
N LEU A 55 28.16 -17.84 14.10
CA LEU A 55 27.19 -17.03 13.37
C LEU A 55 26.33 -17.92 12.44
N LEU A 56 25.14 -17.43 12.17
CA LEU A 56 24.13 -18.18 11.39
C LEU A 56 24.64 -18.53 10.00
N SER A 57 24.30 -19.70 9.49
CA SER A 57 24.53 -20.03 8.08
C SER A 57 23.70 -19.10 7.20
N ASP A 58 24.30 -18.61 6.10
CA ASP A 58 23.61 -17.76 5.16
C ASP A 58 22.46 -18.52 4.48
N TYR A 59 21.26 -18.05 4.66
CA TYR A 59 20.05 -18.68 4.09
C TYR A 59 19.85 -18.38 2.60
N LEU A 60 20.53 -17.36 2.04
CA LEU A 60 20.50 -17.11 0.61
C LEU A 60 21.44 -18.08 -0.12
N PRO A 61 20.93 -18.83 -1.11
CA PRO A 61 21.75 -19.69 -1.97
C PRO A 61 22.88 -18.93 -2.67
N LYS A 62 24.03 -19.61 -2.86
CA LYS A 62 25.22 -19.00 -3.45
C LYS A 62 24.98 -18.44 -4.87
N ASP A 63 24.16 -19.12 -5.67
CA ASP A 63 23.79 -18.69 -7.02
C ASP A 63 23.01 -17.38 -7.01
N ILE A 64 22.08 -17.21 -6.08
CA ILE A 64 21.34 -15.95 -5.88
C ILE A 64 22.29 -14.84 -5.44
N ARG A 65 23.15 -15.11 -4.44
CA ARG A 65 24.12 -14.12 -3.97
C ARG A 65 25.05 -13.65 -5.10
N SER A 66 25.59 -14.57 -5.86
CA SER A 66 26.47 -14.26 -7.01
C SER A 66 25.75 -13.49 -8.10
N ARG A 67 24.50 -13.87 -8.42
CA ARG A 67 23.69 -13.23 -9.48
C ARG A 67 23.38 -11.76 -9.17
N TYR A 68 23.15 -11.44 -7.91
CA TYR A 68 22.77 -10.08 -7.49
C TYR A 68 23.90 -9.31 -6.81
N GLY A 69 25.08 -9.90 -6.69
CA GLY A 69 26.26 -9.30 -6.08
C GLY A 69 26.04 -9.00 -4.59
N PHE A 70 25.44 -9.94 -3.83
CA PHE A 70 25.29 -9.81 -2.39
C PHE A 70 26.45 -10.48 -1.67
N CYS A 71 26.97 -9.82 -0.63
CA CYS A 71 27.96 -10.40 0.27
C CYS A 71 27.32 -11.49 1.16
N GLU A 72 28.16 -12.24 1.84
CA GLU A 72 27.76 -13.26 2.81
C GLU A 72 27.17 -12.61 4.05
N TYR A 73 26.19 -13.27 4.67
CA TYR A 73 25.43 -12.72 5.79
C TYR A 73 26.30 -12.34 7.00
N ASN A 74 27.23 -13.20 7.41
CA ASN A 74 28.10 -12.91 8.55
C ASN A 74 29.08 -11.79 8.25
N TYR A 75 29.56 -11.68 6.99
CA TYR A 75 30.32 -10.53 6.55
C TYR A 75 29.51 -9.25 6.68
N ALA A 76 28.25 -9.25 6.20
CA ALA A 76 27.36 -8.11 6.31
C ALA A 76 27.11 -7.72 7.77
N MET A 77 26.91 -8.69 8.67
CA MET A 77 26.73 -8.45 10.10
C MET A 77 27.98 -7.83 10.76
N LYS A 78 29.16 -8.24 10.36
CA LYS A 78 30.40 -7.65 10.86
C LYS A 78 30.58 -6.21 10.35
N GLN A 79 30.42 -6.03 9.03
CA GLN A 79 30.68 -4.75 8.37
C GLN A 79 29.64 -3.67 8.66
N ILE A 80 28.39 -4.02 8.99
CA ILE A 80 27.39 -3.02 9.40
C ILE A 80 27.70 -2.39 10.75
N HIS A 81 28.37 -3.13 11.64
CA HIS A 81 28.73 -2.66 12.98
C HIS A 81 30.14 -2.09 13.05
N PHE A 82 31.08 -2.72 12.39
CA PHE A 82 32.50 -2.37 12.39
C PHE A 82 33.06 -2.48 10.97
N PRO A 83 32.71 -1.51 10.11
CA PRO A 83 33.16 -1.53 8.72
C PRO A 83 34.66 -1.28 8.59
N ASP A 84 35.30 -2.02 7.72
CA ASP A 84 36.72 -1.81 7.37
C ASP A 84 36.88 -0.49 6.61
N ASP A 85 35.92 -0.19 5.72
CA ASP A 85 35.84 1.06 4.98
C ASP A 85 34.38 1.42 4.64
N PHE A 86 34.18 2.51 3.90
CA PHE A 86 32.85 2.97 3.50
C PHE A 86 32.17 2.04 2.49
N ASP A 87 32.95 1.43 1.59
CA ASP A 87 32.41 0.53 0.56
C ASP A 87 31.91 -0.77 1.21
N ALA A 88 32.64 -1.33 2.16
CA ALA A 88 32.21 -2.47 2.95
C ALA A 88 30.92 -2.19 3.74
N LEU A 89 30.78 -0.98 4.29
CA LEU A 89 29.54 -0.55 4.94
C LEU A 89 28.36 -0.50 3.97
N VAL A 90 28.56 0.05 2.78
CA VAL A 90 27.51 0.15 1.74
C VAL A 90 27.08 -1.25 1.27
N GLU A 91 28.05 -2.15 1.04
CA GLU A 91 27.79 -3.53 0.65
C GLU A 91 27.00 -4.29 1.73
N ALA A 92 27.41 -4.18 2.98
CA ALA A 92 26.72 -4.77 4.13
C ALA A 92 25.28 -4.24 4.25
N ARG A 93 25.11 -2.93 4.16
CA ARG A 93 23.78 -2.30 4.22
C ARG A 93 22.88 -2.77 3.09
N ARG A 94 23.40 -2.85 1.85
CA ARG A 94 22.64 -3.36 0.70
C ARG A 94 22.14 -4.77 0.93
N ARG A 95 22.98 -5.64 1.51
CA ARG A 95 22.59 -7.01 1.83
C ARG A 95 21.48 -7.04 2.89
N LEU A 96 21.64 -6.36 4.02
CA LEU A 96 20.68 -6.40 5.12
C LEU A 96 19.35 -5.75 4.76
N VAL A 97 19.35 -4.67 3.99
CA VAL A 97 18.13 -4.06 3.46
C VAL A 97 17.37 -5.05 2.56
N PHE A 98 18.09 -5.76 1.68
CA PHE A 98 17.47 -6.82 0.88
C PHE A 98 16.83 -7.90 1.76
N ASP A 99 17.53 -8.34 2.79
CA ASP A 99 17.03 -9.40 3.70
C ASP A 99 15.75 -8.98 4.41
N GLU A 100 15.68 -7.75 4.93
CA GLU A 100 14.47 -7.23 5.58
C GLU A 100 13.27 -7.21 4.62
N PHE A 101 13.44 -6.63 3.43
CA PHE A 101 12.37 -6.58 2.43
C PHE A 101 11.98 -7.97 1.91
N PHE A 102 12.95 -8.84 1.72
CA PHE A 102 12.70 -10.21 1.28
C PHE A 102 11.83 -10.98 2.29
N LEU A 103 12.21 -10.94 3.55
CA LEU A 103 11.45 -11.59 4.63
C LEU A 103 10.04 -10.97 4.79
N PHE A 104 9.93 -9.66 4.68
CA PHE A 104 8.65 -8.97 4.72
C PHE A 104 7.72 -9.40 3.59
N ILE A 105 8.21 -9.40 2.35
CA ILE A 105 7.43 -9.82 1.17
C ILE A 105 7.06 -11.31 1.27
N MET A 106 7.99 -12.15 1.72
CA MET A 106 7.72 -13.58 1.92
C MET A 106 6.64 -13.81 2.98
N GLY A 107 6.69 -13.06 4.09
CA GLY A 107 5.67 -13.10 5.14
C GLY A 107 4.29 -12.71 4.61
N MET A 108 4.20 -11.62 3.87
CA MET A 108 2.96 -11.17 3.21
C MET A 108 2.41 -12.24 2.24
N ARG A 109 3.27 -12.79 1.38
CA ARG A 109 2.85 -13.84 0.42
C ARG A 109 2.39 -15.11 1.11
N TYR A 110 3.03 -15.47 2.23
CA TYR A 110 2.64 -16.63 3.02
C TYR A 110 1.26 -16.43 3.67
N GLN A 111 1.00 -15.25 4.24
CA GLN A 111 -0.32 -14.90 4.79
C GLN A 111 -1.40 -14.91 3.71
N ASN A 112 -1.13 -14.29 2.55
CA ASN A 112 -2.08 -14.28 1.43
C ASN A 112 -2.40 -15.69 0.89
N LYS A 113 -1.45 -16.62 0.93
CA LYS A 113 -1.70 -18.02 0.55
C LYS A 113 -2.56 -18.79 1.58
N LYS A 114 -2.47 -18.41 2.86
CA LYS A 114 -3.27 -19.03 3.94
C LYS A 114 -4.71 -18.52 4.00
N GLN A 115 -4.95 -17.27 3.54
CA GLN A 115 -6.31 -16.78 3.43
C GLN A 115 -7.02 -17.59 2.35
N GLN A 116 -8.06 -18.32 2.73
CA GLN A 116 -8.99 -18.88 1.78
C GLN A 116 -9.56 -17.70 1.00
N LYS A 117 -9.37 -17.72 -0.30
CA LYS A 117 -10.01 -16.71 -1.16
C LYS A 117 -11.51 -16.93 -1.09
N ASP A 118 -12.24 -15.91 -0.71
CA ASP A 118 -13.71 -15.95 -0.71
C ASP A 118 -14.21 -16.25 -2.12
N LYS A 119 -15.23 -17.07 -2.22
CA LYS A 119 -15.84 -17.40 -3.52
C LYS A 119 -16.65 -16.21 -4.01
N ASN A 120 -16.55 -15.95 -5.29
CA ASN A 120 -17.42 -14.98 -5.95
C ASN A 120 -18.79 -15.64 -6.19
N GLU A 121 -19.84 -15.03 -5.65
CA GLU A 121 -21.23 -15.48 -5.80
C GLU A 121 -22.00 -14.67 -6.86
N PHE A 122 -21.36 -13.63 -7.44
CA PHE A 122 -21.98 -12.72 -8.39
C PHE A 122 -21.60 -13.08 -9.81
N GLU A 123 -22.60 -13.24 -10.68
CA GLU A 123 -22.40 -13.51 -12.10
C GLU A 123 -22.57 -12.23 -12.92
N PHE A 124 -21.48 -11.77 -13.51
CA PHE A 124 -21.50 -10.64 -14.43
C PHE A 124 -21.64 -11.13 -15.87
N THR A 125 -22.75 -10.76 -16.48
CA THR A 125 -23.09 -11.06 -17.86
C THR A 125 -23.09 -9.79 -18.69
N ASP A 126 -23.33 -9.91 -20.01
CA ASP A 126 -23.50 -8.78 -20.94
C ASP A 126 -22.26 -7.86 -21.02
N ASP A 127 -21.13 -8.43 -21.41
CA ASP A 127 -19.89 -7.67 -21.66
C ASP A 127 -20.07 -6.59 -22.74
N ALA A 128 -20.98 -6.80 -23.69
CA ALA A 128 -21.28 -5.85 -24.76
C ALA A 128 -21.85 -4.53 -24.21
N PHE A 129 -22.46 -4.55 -23.03
CA PHE A 129 -22.99 -3.35 -22.40
C PHE A 129 -21.88 -2.36 -22.02
N ILE A 130 -20.82 -2.83 -21.35
CA ILE A 130 -19.72 -1.94 -20.97
C ILE A 130 -18.97 -1.44 -22.21
N ASP A 131 -18.80 -2.28 -23.23
CA ASP A 131 -18.16 -1.89 -24.48
C ASP A 131 -19.00 -0.81 -25.20
N GLY A 132 -20.33 -0.95 -25.22
CA GLY A 132 -21.24 0.07 -25.73
C GLY A 132 -21.28 1.38 -24.92
N LEU A 133 -20.99 1.35 -23.62
CA LEU A 133 -20.80 2.57 -22.82
C LEU A 133 -19.48 3.27 -23.18
N ILE A 134 -18.42 2.51 -23.40
CA ILE A 134 -17.11 3.04 -23.81
C ILE A 134 -17.22 3.76 -25.16
N GLU A 135 -17.95 3.19 -26.13
CA GLU A 135 -18.16 3.81 -27.44
C GLU A 135 -18.96 5.13 -27.39
N LYS A 136 -19.82 5.28 -26.38
CA LYS A 136 -20.62 6.51 -26.18
C LYS A 136 -19.87 7.62 -25.42
N LEU A 137 -18.68 7.36 -24.94
CA LEU A 137 -17.88 8.40 -24.28
C LEU A 137 -17.50 9.51 -25.27
N PRO A 138 -17.49 10.79 -24.87
CA PRO A 138 -17.10 11.91 -25.74
C PRO A 138 -15.59 11.97 -26.02
N TYR A 139 -14.83 11.01 -25.56
CA TYR A 139 -13.38 10.86 -25.73
C TYR A 139 -12.98 9.39 -25.73
N GLU A 140 -11.84 9.10 -26.32
CA GLU A 140 -11.29 7.75 -26.29
C GLU A 140 -10.59 7.45 -24.96
N LEU A 141 -10.81 6.25 -24.42
CA LEU A 141 -10.06 5.72 -23.30
C LEU A 141 -8.60 5.46 -23.72
N THR A 142 -7.68 5.74 -22.84
CA THR A 142 -6.25 5.39 -23.05
C THR A 142 -6.07 3.88 -23.09
N GLY A 143 -5.00 3.41 -23.72
CA GLY A 143 -4.66 1.99 -23.76
C GLY A 143 -4.51 1.38 -22.35
N ALA A 144 -4.01 2.14 -21.37
CA ALA A 144 -3.92 1.71 -19.98
C ALA A 144 -5.28 1.53 -19.31
N GLN A 145 -6.23 2.44 -19.58
CA GLN A 145 -7.61 2.34 -19.06
C GLN A 145 -8.35 1.14 -19.68
N LYS A 146 -8.26 0.94 -20.99
CA LYS A 146 -8.84 -0.21 -21.69
C LYS A 146 -8.29 -1.52 -21.12
N LYS A 147 -6.96 -1.64 -21.01
CA LYS A 147 -6.30 -2.80 -20.42
C LYS A 147 -6.75 -3.05 -18.97
N THR A 148 -6.88 -2.01 -18.15
CA THR A 148 -7.35 -2.13 -16.77
C THR A 148 -8.78 -2.67 -16.70
N ILE A 149 -9.69 -2.18 -17.57
CA ILE A 149 -11.07 -2.66 -17.65
C ILE A 149 -11.09 -4.14 -18.04
N ASP A 150 -10.32 -4.54 -19.06
CA ASP A 150 -10.25 -5.93 -19.51
C ASP A 150 -9.73 -6.88 -18.42
N GLU A 151 -8.70 -6.47 -17.69
CA GLU A 151 -8.17 -7.24 -16.57
C GLU A 151 -9.18 -7.37 -15.43
N ILE A 152 -9.95 -6.31 -15.12
CA ILE A 152 -10.99 -6.34 -14.09
C ILE A 152 -12.17 -7.21 -14.56
N LYS A 153 -12.57 -7.14 -15.84
CA LYS A 153 -13.59 -8.04 -16.41
C LYS A 153 -13.21 -9.51 -16.22
N GLN A 154 -11.94 -9.85 -16.41
CA GLN A 154 -11.44 -11.22 -16.16
C GLN A 154 -11.44 -11.60 -14.68
N ASP A 155 -11.03 -10.69 -13.80
CA ASP A 155 -11.00 -10.95 -12.35
C ASP A 155 -12.42 -11.14 -11.78
N ILE A 156 -13.38 -10.30 -12.18
CA ILE A 156 -14.79 -10.38 -11.74
C ILE A 156 -15.42 -11.71 -12.15
N LYS A 157 -15.05 -12.26 -13.32
CA LYS A 157 -15.52 -13.58 -13.80
C LYS A 157 -14.78 -14.75 -13.18
N SER A 158 -13.75 -14.51 -12.35
CA SER A 158 -13.06 -15.58 -11.66
C SER A 158 -13.94 -16.19 -10.57
N PRO A 159 -13.67 -17.44 -10.14
CA PRO A 159 -14.42 -18.09 -9.06
C PRO A 159 -14.15 -17.47 -7.66
N TYR A 160 -13.31 -16.45 -7.59
CA TYR A 160 -12.92 -15.81 -6.34
C TYR A 160 -13.21 -14.32 -6.36
N VAL A 161 -13.48 -13.73 -5.17
CA VAL A 161 -13.67 -12.29 -5.01
C VAL A 161 -12.42 -11.54 -5.48
N MET A 162 -12.64 -10.56 -6.35
CA MET A 162 -11.58 -9.69 -6.86
C MET A 162 -11.03 -8.78 -5.76
N GLN A 163 -9.70 -8.71 -5.69
CA GLN A 163 -8.98 -7.74 -4.87
C GLN A 163 -7.88 -7.10 -5.72
N ARG A 164 -8.17 -5.97 -6.36
CA ARG A 164 -7.27 -5.31 -7.31
C ARG A 164 -6.96 -3.88 -6.90
N LEU A 165 -5.68 -3.53 -6.90
CA LEU A 165 -5.21 -2.15 -6.75
C LEU A 165 -5.09 -1.49 -8.13
N ILE A 166 -5.82 -0.38 -8.33
CA ILE A 166 -5.67 0.48 -9.52
C ILE A 166 -4.81 1.67 -9.16
N GLN A 167 -3.62 1.73 -9.73
CA GLN A 167 -2.68 2.83 -9.52
C GLN A 167 -2.57 3.72 -10.76
N GLY A 168 -2.51 5.03 -10.52
CA GLY A 168 -2.35 6.03 -11.58
C GLY A 168 -2.29 7.44 -10.99
N ASP A 169 -1.75 8.38 -11.74
CA ASP A 169 -1.62 9.78 -11.33
C ASP A 169 -2.97 10.48 -11.13
N VAL A 170 -2.96 11.64 -10.49
CA VAL A 170 -4.13 12.52 -10.40
C VAL A 170 -4.54 12.93 -11.83
N GLY A 171 -5.82 12.81 -12.14
CA GLY A 171 -6.31 13.11 -13.50
C GLY A 171 -6.15 11.98 -14.53
N SER A 172 -5.59 10.82 -14.17
CA SER A 172 -5.46 9.67 -15.10
C SER A 172 -6.79 8.99 -15.48
N GLY A 173 -7.92 9.49 -14.97
CA GLY A 173 -9.25 8.98 -15.29
C GLY A 173 -9.65 7.69 -14.55
N LYS A 174 -9.13 7.44 -13.35
CA LYS A 174 -9.55 6.29 -12.52
C LYS A 174 -11.05 6.29 -12.23
N THR A 175 -11.65 7.46 -12.07
CA THR A 175 -13.08 7.62 -11.77
C THR A 175 -13.99 7.12 -12.89
N ILE A 176 -13.61 7.34 -14.16
CA ILE A 176 -14.41 6.82 -15.28
C ILE A 176 -14.34 5.29 -15.37
N VAL A 177 -13.18 4.69 -15.07
CA VAL A 177 -13.05 3.22 -14.99
C VAL A 177 -13.98 2.68 -13.91
N ALA A 178 -13.97 3.28 -12.70
CA ALA A 178 -14.87 2.89 -11.61
C ALA A 178 -16.34 3.03 -12.02
N PHE A 179 -16.72 4.16 -12.64
CA PHE A 179 -18.09 4.37 -13.11
C PHE A 179 -18.55 3.29 -14.10
N LEU A 180 -17.75 2.99 -15.11
CA LEU A 180 -18.08 1.98 -16.13
C LEU A 180 -18.31 0.60 -15.52
N LEU A 181 -17.48 0.21 -14.56
CA LEU A 181 -17.62 -1.07 -13.86
C LEU A 181 -18.85 -1.09 -12.94
N MET A 182 -19.12 0.01 -12.23
CA MET A 182 -20.30 0.14 -11.39
C MET A 182 -21.59 0.15 -12.22
N ALA A 183 -21.58 0.81 -13.38
CA ALA A 183 -22.71 0.77 -14.31
C ALA A 183 -22.96 -0.65 -14.87
N TRP A 184 -21.88 -1.40 -15.12
CA TRP A 184 -21.99 -2.81 -15.52
C TRP A 184 -22.59 -3.68 -14.41
N ALA A 185 -22.13 -3.51 -13.16
CA ALA A 185 -22.72 -4.17 -11.99
C ALA A 185 -24.23 -3.86 -11.87
N SER A 186 -24.60 -2.59 -12.00
CA SER A 186 -26.00 -2.15 -11.99
C SER A 186 -26.83 -2.79 -13.11
N LYS A 187 -26.27 -2.90 -14.32
CA LYS A 187 -26.93 -3.60 -15.45
C LYS A 187 -27.17 -5.08 -15.17
N CYS A 188 -26.27 -5.72 -14.41
CA CYS A 188 -26.43 -7.09 -13.95
C CYS A 188 -27.40 -7.22 -12.75
N GLY A 189 -27.98 -6.12 -12.26
CA GLY A 189 -28.93 -6.11 -11.15
C GLY A 189 -28.24 -6.08 -9.77
N TYR A 190 -26.97 -5.66 -9.70
CA TYR A 190 -26.20 -5.62 -8.46
C TYR A 190 -25.92 -4.19 -8.02
N GLN A 191 -25.84 -4.01 -6.72
CA GLN A 191 -25.32 -2.78 -6.12
C GLN A 191 -23.81 -2.72 -6.25
N SER A 192 -23.32 -1.49 -6.37
CA SER A 192 -21.89 -1.18 -6.30
C SER A 192 -21.63 0.06 -5.46
N ALA A 193 -20.51 0.10 -4.75
CA ALA A 193 -20.20 1.19 -3.85
C ALA A 193 -18.80 1.77 -4.12
N ILE A 194 -18.66 3.09 -3.99
CA ILE A 194 -17.36 3.77 -3.97
C ILE A 194 -17.22 4.58 -2.69
N MET A 195 -16.15 4.34 -1.95
CA MET A 195 -15.85 5.05 -0.73
C MET A 195 -14.81 6.14 -1.00
N ALA A 196 -15.19 7.40 -0.76
CA ALA A 196 -14.29 8.54 -0.85
C ALA A 196 -13.74 8.91 0.54
N PRO A 197 -12.47 9.35 0.62
CA PRO A 197 -11.86 9.71 1.91
C PRO A 197 -12.44 10.98 2.53
N THR A 198 -13.07 11.84 1.76
CA THR A 198 -13.69 13.10 2.23
C THR A 198 -15.09 13.27 1.67
N GLU A 199 -15.93 14.04 2.38
CA GLU A 199 -17.28 14.36 1.92
C GLU A 199 -17.30 15.22 0.67
N VAL A 200 -16.30 16.08 0.51
CA VAL A 200 -16.14 16.90 -0.72
C VAL A 200 -15.97 16.00 -1.94
N LEU A 201 -15.10 15.01 -1.86
CA LEU A 201 -14.88 14.06 -2.95
C LEU A 201 -16.11 13.15 -3.15
N ALA A 202 -16.79 12.74 -2.08
CA ALA A 202 -18.02 11.96 -2.20
C ALA A 202 -19.11 12.73 -2.95
N ASN A 203 -19.33 14.00 -2.62
CA ASN A 203 -20.27 14.86 -3.32
C ASN A 203 -19.87 15.06 -4.78
N GLN A 204 -18.62 15.33 -5.06
CA GLN A 204 -18.10 15.48 -6.43
C GLN A 204 -18.31 14.20 -7.27
N HIS A 205 -18.03 13.03 -6.72
CA HIS A 205 -18.31 11.77 -7.39
C HIS A 205 -19.82 11.55 -7.58
N TYR A 206 -20.64 11.89 -6.61
CA TYR A 206 -22.08 11.78 -6.71
C TYR A 206 -22.64 12.63 -7.86
N GLU A 207 -22.27 13.91 -7.95
CA GLU A 207 -22.68 14.81 -9.04
C GLU A 207 -22.22 14.28 -10.40
N THR A 208 -20.96 13.83 -10.48
CA THR A 208 -20.39 13.25 -11.70
C THR A 208 -21.17 12.01 -12.13
N PHE A 209 -21.48 11.10 -11.20
CA PHE A 209 -22.17 9.86 -11.52
C PHE A 209 -23.64 10.10 -11.90
N CYS A 210 -24.32 11.03 -11.21
CA CYS A 210 -25.67 11.45 -11.63
C CYS A 210 -25.68 12.01 -13.05
N SER A 211 -24.71 12.84 -13.41
CA SER A 211 -24.56 13.37 -14.76
C SER A 211 -24.32 12.27 -15.80
N LEU A 212 -23.41 11.32 -15.52
CA LEU A 212 -23.10 10.22 -16.42
C LEU A 212 -24.27 9.26 -16.58
N VAL A 213 -24.99 8.91 -15.49
CA VAL A 213 -26.21 8.09 -15.54
C VAL A 213 -27.26 8.75 -16.45
N GLY A 214 -27.46 10.06 -16.29
CA GLY A 214 -28.37 10.82 -17.16
C GLY A 214 -27.91 10.87 -18.63
N GLN A 215 -26.63 11.12 -18.87
CA GLN A 215 -26.02 11.18 -20.21
C GLN A 215 -26.16 9.85 -20.97
N PHE A 216 -25.94 8.73 -20.29
CA PHE A 216 -26.04 7.40 -20.90
C PHE A 216 -27.45 6.83 -20.90
N GLY A 217 -28.42 7.49 -20.25
CA GLY A 217 -29.79 7.01 -20.12
C GLY A 217 -29.89 5.70 -19.32
N LEU A 218 -29.12 5.56 -18.26
CA LEU A 218 -29.10 4.34 -17.45
C LEU A 218 -30.24 4.38 -16.42
N ASP A 219 -30.87 3.25 -16.22
CA ASP A 219 -31.83 3.02 -15.14
C ASP A 219 -31.09 2.52 -13.88
N SER A 220 -30.19 3.36 -13.40
CA SER A 220 -29.30 3.05 -12.28
C SER A 220 -29.43 4.19 -11.25
N PRO A 221 -30.13 3.97 -10.13
CA PRO A 221 -30.23 4.98 -9.09
C PRO A 221 -28.87 5.28 -8.45
N VAL A 222 -28.57 6.56 -8.26
CA VAL A 222 -27.35 6.99 -7.56
C VAL A 222 -27.71 7.38 -6.14
N VAL A 223 -27.00 6.84 -5.15
CA VAL A 223 -27.25 7.07 -3.72
C VAL A 223 -26.03 7.66 -3.08
N LEU A 224 -26.18 8.74 -2.32
CA LEU A 224 -25.12 9.34 -1.51
C LEU A 224 -25.35 9.04 -0.03
N LEU A 225 -24.28 8.68 0.69
CA LEU A 225 -24.29 8.50 2.15
C LEU A 225 -23.00 9.08 2.76
N THR A 226 -23.13 10.21 3.48
CA THR A 226 -22.01 10.89 4.17
C THR A 226 -22.30 11.13 5.63
N GLY A 227 -21.24 11.46 6.40
CA GLY A 227 -21.33 11.69 7.83
C GLY A 227 -22.15 12.95 8.19
N SER A 228 -22.06 14.01 7.41
CA SER A 228 -22.73 15.32 7.65
C SER A 228 -24.21 15.36 7.30
N MET A 229 -24.74 14.33 6.63
CA MET A 229 -26.16 14.26 6.28
C MET A 229 -27.06 14.31 7.53
N THR A 230 -28.20 14.98 7.42
CA THR A 230 -29.21 15.03 8.48
C THR A 230 -29.77 13.63 8.76
N ALA A 231 -30.34 13.44 9.94
CA ALA A 231 -30.94 12.16 10.32
C ALA A 231 -32.07 11.71 9.35
N LYS A 232 -32.81 12.67 8.76
CA LYS A 232 -33.82 12.39 7.74
C LYS A 232 -33.17 11.89 6.46
N GLN A 233 -32.17 12.59 5.93
CA GLN A 233 -31.45 12.19 4.71
C GLN A 233 -30.78 10.83 4.86
N LYS A 234 -30.11 10.57 6.01
CA LYS A 234 -29.52 9.26 6.28
C LYS A 234 -30.56 8.14 6.27
N ARG A 235 -31.71 8.36 6.89
CA ARG A 235 -32.81 7.38 6.91
C ARG A 235 -33.31 7.09 5.48
N GLU A 236 -33.47 8.11 4.66
CA GLU A 236 -33.85 7.96 3.26
C GLU A 236 -32.79 7.22 2.45
N ALA A 237 -31.51 7.55 2.66
CA ALA A 237 -30.39 6.84 2.01
C ALA A 237 -30.34 5.36 2.42
N TYR A 238 -30.46 5.03 3.71
CA TYR A 238 -30.50 3.65 4.18
C TYR A 238 -31.69 2.87 3.58
N ALA A 239 -32.87 3.45 3.52
CA ALA A 239 -34.02 2.82 2.90
C ALA A 239 -33.79 2.54 1.40
N ARG A 240 -33.05 3.42 0.70
CA ARG A 240 -32.66 3.19 -0.70
C ARG A 240 -31.62 2.08 -0.85
N LEU A 241 -30.66 1.94 0.09
CA LEU A 241 -29.68 0.85 0.09
C LEU A 241 -30.36 -0.53 0.21
N GLU A 242 -31.42 -0.62 1.01
CA GLU A 242 -32.17 -1.86 1.20
C GLU A 242 -33.05 -2.21 0.00
N ASN A 243 -33.65 -1.21 -0.68
CA ASN A 243 -34.67 -1.43 -1.69
C ASN A 243 -34.16 -1.38 -3.14
N GLU A 244 -33.12 -0.61 -3.43
CA GLU A 244 -32.63 -0.40 -4.80
C GLU A 244 -31.48 -1.37 -5.12
N LYS A 245 -31.81 -2.53 -5.65
CA LYS A 245 -30.87 -3.65 -5.88
C LYS A 245 -29.75 -3.38 -6.88
N ASN A 246 -29.87 -2.36 -7.70
CA ASN A 246 -28.92 -1.99 -8.76
C ASN A 246 -28.34 -0.58 -8.57
N ALA A 247 -28.35 -0.07 -7.35
CA ALA A 247 -27.86 1.28 -7.06
C ALA A 247 -26.34 1.44 -7.18
N LEU A 248 -25.93 2.60 -7.70
CA LEU A 248 -24.56 3.10 -7.61
C LEU A 248 -24.43 3.91 -6.33
N ILE A 249 -23.66 3.45 -5.38
CA ILE A 249 -23.61 4.01 -4.02
C ILE A 249 -22.30 4.75 -3.84
N ILE A 250 -22.37 5.98 -3.37
CA ILE A 250 -21.21 6.82 -3.13
C ILE A 250 -21.26 7.31 -1.69
N GLY A 251 -20.15 7.25 -0.99
CA GLY A 251 -20.12 7.77 0.36
C GLY A 251 -18.73 7.84 0.97
N THR A 252 -18.73 8.15 2.26
CA THR A 252 -17.52 8.16 3.08
C THR A 252 -17.49 6.93 3.99
N HIS A 253 -16.73 6.97 5.08
CA HIS A 253 -16.75 5.92 6.11
C HIS A 253 -18.16 5.61 6.68
N ALA A 254 -19.16 6.44 6.39
CA ALA A 254 -20.54 6.15 6.73
C ALA A 254 -21.07 4.85 6.10
N LEU A 255 -20.49 4.43 4.96
CA LEU A 255 -20.83 3.17 4.29
C LEU A 255 -20.41 1.90 5.07
N ILE A 256 -19.47 2.01 6.00
CA ILE A 256 -18.95 0.88 6.80
C ILE A 256 -19.65 0.79 8.18
N GLN A 257 -20.55 1.72 8.49
CA GLN A 257 -21.25 1.70 9.76
C GLN A 257 -22.31 0.57 9.82
N GLU A 258 -22.52 -0.01 10.98
CA GLU A 258 -23.46 -1.14 11.20
C GLU A 258 -24.90 -0.93 10.68
N LYS A 259 -25.30 0.31 10.43
CA LYS A 259 -26.62 0.67 9.92
C LYS A 259 -26.74 0.65 8.39
N ALA A 260 -25.62 0.52 7.67
CA ALA A 260 -25.63 0.42 6.21
C ALA A 260 -25.81 -1.04 5.82
N ASP A 261 -27.03 -1.43 5.54
CA ASP A 261 -27.37 -2.77 5.03
C ASP A 261 -27.55 -2.72 3.52
N PHE A 262 -26.77 -3.52 2.84
CA PHE A 262 -26.77 -3.60 1.37
C PHE A 262 -27.49 -4.85 0.94
N SER A 263 -28.53 -4.70 0.13
CA SER A 263 -29.35 -5.84 -0.30
C SER A 263 -28.65 -6.77 -1.32
N ASN A 264 -27.70 -6.24 -2.10
CA ASN A 264 -27.08 -7.00 -3.21
C ASN A 264 -25.75 -6.40 -3.68
N LEU A 265 -24.82 -6.12 -2.77
CA LEU A 265 -23.55 -5.44 -3.04
C LEU A 265 -22.52 -6.40 -3.66
N SER A 266 -22.16 -6.18 -4.92
CA SER A 266 -21.22 -7.03 -5.67
C SER A 266 -19.85 -6.41 -5.90
N LEU A 267 -19.75 -5.07 -5.90
CA LEU A 267 -18.52 -4.34 -6.24
C LEU A 267 -18.30 -3.18 -5.23
N VAL A 268 -17.09 -3.06 -4.71
CA VAL A 268 -16.67 -1.94 -3.84
C VAL A 268 -15.34 -1.39 -4.31
#